data_4a2ffb0b3498f5deaaa314070b187eef
#
_entry.id   4a2ffb0b3498f5deaaa314070b187eef
#
_cell.length_a   1.000
_cell.length_b   1.000
_cell.length_c   1.000
_cell.angle_alpha   90.00
_cell.angle_beta   90.00
_cell.angle_gamma   90.00
#
_symmetry.space_group_name_H-M   'P 1'
#
loop_
_entity.id
_entity.type
_entity.pdbx_description
1 polymer ?
#
loop_
_entity_poly.entity_id
_entity_poly.type
_entity_poly.pdbx_seq_one_letter_code
_entity_poly.pdbx_strand_id
1 'polypeptide(L)'
;MRQYLDLMQNILDHGVEQMDRTGTGTRSLFGAQMRFDLAEGFPLLTTKKLHFRSIIVELLWFLRGDTNVRWLQERKVKIWDEWADEQGDLGPVYGKQWRDWEAPDGRHIDQIKGLIELIKRDPGSRRQIVTAWNPGELEAMALAPCHCLFQTQVAAGRLNLQLYQRSADFFLGVPFNIASYALLTHMLARECGLEPGVFVWTGGDVHLYANHLDQAREQLARDPRPLPTLMMKDRGQAIDGYEAEDFAFEAYDPLPHIAAPVAI
;
A
#
# COMPACT_ATOMS: atom_id res chain seq x y z
N MET A 1 -3.51 -2.33 16.02
CA MET A 1 -2.97 -1.11 15.36
C MET A 1 -2.19 -0.19 16.33
N ARG A 2 -1.77 -0.71 17.49
CA ARG A 2 -0.99 0.09 18.48
C ARG A 2 0.34 0.57 17.87
N GLN A 3 1.06 -0.30 17.14
CA GLN A 3 2.34 0.03 16.49
C GLN A 3 2.26 1.24 15.53
N TYR A 4 1.11 1.48 14.89
CA TYR A 4 0.90 2.68 14.08
C TYR A 4 0.80 3.94 14.94
N LEU A 5 0.06 3.89 16.05
CA LEU A 5 -0.05 5.01 16.97
C LEU A 5 1.27 5.31 17.68
N ASP A 6 2.00 4.26 18.09
CA ASP A 6 3.31 4.40 18.74
C ASP A 6 4.32 5.08 17.81
N LEU A 7 4.32 4.71 16.52
CA LEU A 7 5.19 5.37 15.55
C LEU A 7 4.74 6.81 15.26
N MET A 8 3.42 7.08 15.21
CA MET A 8 2.90 8.46 15.08
C MET A 8 3.34 9.35 16.25
N GLN A 9 3.25 8.82 17.47
CA GLN A 9 3.74 9.53 18.66
C GLN A 9 5.26 9.77 18.57
N ASN A 10 6.03 8.77 18.13
CA ASN A 10 7.47 8.89 17.95
C ASN A 10 7.86 9.98 16.94
N ILE A 11 7.09 10.11 15.83
CA ILE A 11 7.31 11.21 14.86
C ILE A 11 7.03 12.57 15.51
N LEU A 12 5.97 12.70 16.31
CA LEU A 12 5.66 13.95 17.01
C LEU A 12 6.71 14.33 18.05
N ASP A 13 7.29 13.36 18.76
CA ASP A 13 8.21 13.61 19.85
C ASP A 13 9.65 13.82 19.38
N HIS A 14 10.08 13.09 18.36
CA HIS A 14 11.50 13.02 17.97
C HIS A 14 11.75 13.36 16.49
N GLY A 15 10.70 13.56 15.67
CA GLY A 15 10.85 13.91 14.26
C GLY A 15 11.52 15.28 14.11
N VAL A 16 12.40 15.37 13.10
CA VAL A 16 13.09 16.61 12.73
C VAL A 16 12.20 17.42 11.78
N GLU A 17 12.09 18.73 12.04
CA GLU A 17 11.37 19.64 11.16
C GLU A 17 12.19 19.92 9.91
N GLN A 18 11.54 19.79 8.75
CA GLN A 18 12.16 20.02 7.43
C GLN A 18 11.16 20.72 6.52
N MET A 19 11.68 21.58 5.64
CA MET A 19 10.89 22.06 4.50
C MET A 19 10.90 21.01 3.41
N ASP A 20 9.77 20.81 2.78
CA ASP A 20 9.60 19.86 1.70
C ASP A 20 9.25 20.56 0.37
N ARG A 21 9.13 19.78 -0.71
CA ARG A 21 8.81 20.26 -2.04
C ARG A 21 7.48 21.04 -2.12
N THR A 22 6.51 20.68 -1.28
CA THR A 22 5.19 21.33 -1.27
C THR A 22 5.18 22.69 -0.54
N GLY A 23 6.26 23.01 0.20
CA GLY A 23 6.32 24.21 1.04
C GLY A 23 5.49 24.14 2.32
N THR A 24 4.80 23.00 2.57
CA THR A 24 4.00 22.80 3.78
C THR A 24 4.87 22.60 5.02
N GLY A 25 6.04 21.99 4.84
CA GLY A 25 6.91 21.52 5.90
C GLY A 25 6.47 20.19 6.47
N THR A 26 7.41 19.46 7.02
CA THR A 26 7.19 18.14 7.60
C THR A 26 7.93 17.99 8.93
N ARG A 27 7.47 17.05 9.75
CA ARG A 27 8.22 16.48 10.88
C ARG A 27 8.52 15.03 10.54
N SER A 28 9.80 14.66 10.42
CA SER A 28 10.24 13.41 9.80
C SER A 28 11.19 12.61 10.68
N LEU A 29 11.06 11.28 10.61
CA LEU A 29 12.04 10.29 11.07
C LEU A 29 12.59 9.53 9.85
N PHE A 30 13.87 9.19 9.86
CA PHE A 30 14.46 8.35 8.83
C PHE A 30 14.64 6.91 9.32
N GLY A 31 13.98 5.99 8.65
CA GLY A 31 14.03 4.55 8.96
C GLY A 31 13.10 4.14 10.08
N ALA A 32 11.99 3.48 9.74
CA ALA A 32 11.05 2.92 10.70
C ALA A 32 10.43 1.63 10.17
N GLN A 33 9.95 0.77 11.07
CA GLN A 33 9.32 -0.48 10.70
C GLN A 33 8.12 -0.79 11.61
N MET A 34 7.05 -1.31 11.01
CA MET A 34 5.89 -1.86 11.71
C MET A 34 5.62 -3.28 11.23
N ARG A 35 5.11 -4.14 12.13
CA ARG A 35 4.79 -5.54 11.84
C ARG A 35 3.34 -5.83 12.22
N PHE A 36 2.65 -6.56 11.35
CA PHE A 36 1.24 -6.94 11.49
C PHE A 36 1.11 -8.43 11.22
N ASP A 37 0.79 -9.23 12.25
CA ASP A 37 0.41 -10.62 12.03
C ASP A 37 -1.03 -10.66 11.50
N LEU A 38 -1.19 -11.10 10.26
CA LEU A 38 -2.49 -11.11 9.59
C LEU A 38 -3.45 -12.17 10.15
N ALA A 39 -2.96 -13.08 10.98
CA ALA A 39 -3.80 -14.01 11.74
C ALA A 39 -4.54 -13.33 12.91
N GLU A 40 -4.04 -12.20 13.41
CA GLU A 40 -4.69 -11.43 14.50
C GLU A 40 -5.83 -10.53 13.99
N GLY A 41 -6.01 -10.42 12.68
CA GLY A 41 -7.02 -9.58 12.02
C GLY A 41 -6.39 -8.70 10.94
N PHE A 42 -7.26 -8.07 10.15
CA PHE A 42 -6.81 -7.22 9.04
C PHE A 42 -6.39 -5.84 9.56
N PRO A 43 -5.19 -5.32 9.21
CA PRO A 43 -4.64 -4.08 9.76
C PRO A 43 -5.28 -2.83 9.13
N LEU A 44 -6.58 -2.68 9.29
CA LEU A 44 -7.34 -1.50 8.92
C LEU A 44 -7.54 -0.62 10.15
N LEU A 45 -7.19 0.67 10.05
CA LEU A 45 -7.30 1.59 11.17
C LEU A 45 -8.73 1.66 11.73
N THR A 46 -8.82 1.61 13.06
CA THR A 46 -10.08 1.79 13.81
C THR A 46 -10.15 3.12 14.54
N THR A 47 -9.04 3.81 14.72
CA THR A 47 -8.97 5.16 15.33
C THR A 47 -9.42 6.28 14.40
N LYS A 48 -9.49 6.02 13.10
CA LYS A 48 -10.22 6.83 12.10
C LYS A 48 -10.74 5.94 10.99
N LYS A 49 -11.92 6.25 10.47
CA LYS A 49 -12.51 5.52 9.34
C LYS A 49 -11.71 5.76 8.06
N LEU A 50 -11.35 4.69 7.38
CA LEU A 50 -10.73 4.71 6.04
C LEU A 50 -11.76 4.38 4.95
N HIS A 51 -11.57 4.93 3.76
CA HIS A 51 -12.39 4.60 2.59
C HIS A 51 -11.83 3.35 1.88
N PHE A 52 -12.10 2.18 2.46
CA PHE A 52 -11.52 0.91 2.01
C PHE A 52 -11.81 0.58 0.55
N ARG A 53 -12.98 0.97 0.02
CA ARG A 53 -13.28 0.75 -1.40
C ARG A 53 -12.22 1.39 -2.32
N SER A 54 -11.73 2.60 -2.01
CA SER A 54 -10.67 3.23 -2.79
C SER A 54 -9.36 2.43 -2.74
N ILE A 55 -9.04 1.84 -1.58
CA ILE A 55 -7.84 1.02 -1.41
C ILE A 55 -7.91 -0.24 -2.28
N ILE A 56 -9.07 -0.94 -2.26
CA ILE A 56 -9.27 -2.12 -3.10
C ILE A 56 -9.15 -1.77 -4.58
N VAL A 57 -9.89 -0.74 -5.02
CA VAL A 57 -9.95 -0.36 -6.43
C VAL A 57 -8.58 0.07 -6.94
N GLU A 58 -7.81 0.81 -6.14
CA GLU A 58 -6.42 1.18 -6.48
C GLU A 58 -5.52 -0.05 -6.64
N LEU A 59 -5.57 -0.99 -5.69
CA LEU A 59 -4.78 -2.22 -5.78
C LEU A 59 -5.14 -3.05 -7.01
N LEU A 60 -6.43 -3.18 -7.31
CA LEU A 60 -6.88 -3.89 -8.51
C LEU A 60 -6.44 -3.17 -9.80
N TRP A 61 -6.41 -1.84 -9.79
CA TRP A 61 -5.90 -1.04 -10.90
C TRP A 61 -4.41 -1.28 -11.13
N PHE A 62 -3.58 -1.33 -10.07
CA PHE A 62 -2.16 -1.72 -10.18
C PHE A 62 -2.02 -3.15 -10.74
N LEU A 63 -2.80 -4.11 -10.24
CA LEU A 63 -2.76 -5.50 -10.69
C LEU A 63 -3.20 -5.68 -12.14
N ARG A 64 -3.98 -4.76 -12.69
CA ARG A 64 -4.34 -4.74 -14.12
C ARG A 64 -3.21 -4.24 -15.02
N GLY A 65 -2.16 -3.65 -14.45
CA GLY A 65 -1.10 -2.99 -15.22
C GLY A 65 -1.51 -1.65 -15.82
N ASP A 66 -2.64 -1.09 -15.38
CA ASP A 66 -3.20 0.14 -15.91
C ASP A 66 -2.51 1.37 -15.30
N THR A 67 -2.40 2.46 -16.06
CA THR A 67 -1.80 3.75 -15.66
C THR A 67 -2.75 4.92 -15.86
N ASN A 68 -3.93 4.67 -16.45
CA ASN A 68 -4.91 5.70 -16.74
C ASN A 68 -5.99 5.79 -15.66
N VAL A 69 -6.22 7.00 -15.13
CA VAL A 69 -7.17 7.23 -14.03
C VAL A 69 -8.64 7.04 -14.40
N ARG A 70 -8.98 6.96 -15.70
CA ARG A 70 -10.38 6.79 -16.13
C ARG A 70 -11.01 5.53 -15.55
N TRP A 71 -10.25 4.44 -15.48
CA TRP A 71 -10.73 3.20 -14.87
C TRP A 71 -11.08 3.37 -13.37
N LEU A 72 -10.29 4.19 -12.65
CA LEU A 72 -10.56 4.56 -11.26
C LEU A 72 -11.80 5.46 -11.15
N GLN A 73 -11.90 6.48 -12.02
CA GLN A 73 -13.02 7.44 -12.06
C GLN A 73 -14.36 6.77 -12.32
N GLU A 74 -14.42 5.80 -13.25
CA GLU A 74 -15.60 4.97 -13.52
C GLU A 74 -16.07 4.24 -12.25
N ARG A 75 -15.15 3.94 -11.33
CA ARG A 75 -15.40 3.31 -10.01
C ARG A 75 -15.55 4.31 -8.87
N LYS A 76 -15.66 5.61 -9.21
CA LYS A 76 -15.81 6.73 -8.26
C LYS A 76 -14.61 6.90 -7.31
N VAL A 77 -13.42 6.52 -7.77
CA VAL A 77 -12.15 6.72 -7.07
C VAL A 77 -11.37 7.81 -7.79
N LYS A 78 -10.95 8.84 -7.06
CA LYS A 78 -10.34 10.06 -7.58
C LYS A 78 -8.99 10.38 -6.94
N ILE A 79 -8.39 9.41 -6.24
CA ILE A 79 -7.19 9.64 -5.44
C ILE A 79 -5.93 9.90 -6.27
N TRP A 80 -6.01 9.78 -7.59
CA TRP A 80 -4.93 10.02 -8.55
C TRP A 80 -5.22 11.16 -9.54
N ASP A 81 -6.41 11.79 -9.49
CA ASP A 81 -6.84 12.79 -10.46
C ASP A 81 -5.90 14.01 -10.53
N GLU A 82 -5.28 14.39 -9.41
CA GLU A 82 -4.44 15.60 -9.30
C GLU A 82 -3.09 15.45 -10.02
N TRP A 83 -2.65 14.22 -10.31
CA TRP A 83 -1.37 13.94 -10.98
C TRP A 83 -1.53 13.53 -12.44
N ALA A 84 -2.75 13.22 -12.87
CA ALA A 84 -3.00 12.78 -14.22
C ALA A 84 -2.92 13.94 -15.23
N ASP A 85 -2.45 13.65 -16.43
CA ASP A 85 -2.49 14.58 -17.54
C ASP A 85 -3.92 14.79 -18.08
N GLU A 86 -4.08 15.61 -19.12
CA GLU A 86 -5.38 15.88 -19.76
C GLU A 86 -6.04 14.63 -20.37
N GLN A 87 -5.25 13.62 -20.69
CA GLN A 87 -5.69 12.33 -21.21
C GLN A 87 -6.01 11.33 -20.09
N GLY A 88 -5.71 11.68 -18.85
CA GLY A 88 -5.90 10.86 -17.65
C GLY A 88 -4.76 9.87 -17.43
N ASP A 89 -3.63 10.04 -18.09
CA ASP A 89 -2.47 9.16 -17.95
C ASP A 89 -1.50 9.68 -16.87
N LEU A 90 -0.84 8.72 -16.22
CA LEU A 90 0.15 8.97 -15.16
C LEU A 90 1.57 8.56 -15.59
N GLY A 91 1.74 8.12 -16.84
CA GLY A 91 2.98 7.51 -17.29
C GLY A 91 3.21 6.11 -16.68
N PRO A 92 4.43 5.57 -16.77
CA PRO A 92 4.73 4.17 -16.44
C PRO A 92 4.79 3.91 -14.92
N VAL A 93 3.76 4.31 -14.16
CA VAL A 93 3.68 4.12 -12.70
C VAL A 93 3.36 2.68 -12.33
N TYR A 94 3.45 2.33 -11.09
CA TYR A 94 3.18 1.05 -10.39
C TYR A 94 2.68 -0.12 -11.24
N GLY A 95 1.48 -0.03 -11.81
CA GLY A 95 0.85 -1.11 -12.58
C GLY A 95 1.68 -1.51 -13.80
N LYS A 96 2.17 -0.54 -14.56
CA LYS A 96 3.06 -0.78 -15.70
C LYS A 96 4.33 -1.52 -15.26
N GLN A 97 4.97 -1.07 -14.18
CA GLN A 97 6.18 -1.71 -13.68
C GLN A 97 5.92 -3.13 -13.17
N TRP A 98 4.81 -3.37 -12.49
CA TRP A 98 4.48 -4.68 -11.93
C TRP A 98 4.10 -5.72 -12.99
N ARG A 99 3.41 -5.28 -14.05
CA ARG A 99 2.76 -6.19 -15.00
C ARG A 99 3.38 -6.19 -16.39
N ASP A 100 4.15 -5.17 -16.71
CA ASP A 100 4.68 -5.00 -18.08
C ASP A 100 6.00 -4.21 -18.07
N TRP A 101 6.97 -4.67 -17.26
CA TRP A 101 8.31 -4.09 -17.20
C TRP A 101 9.04 -4.34 -18.53
N GLU A 102 9.44 -3.28 -19.21
CA GLU A 102 10.22 -3.40 -20.44
C GLU A 102 11.72 -3.57 -20.12
N ALA A 103 12.29 -4.68 -20.58
CA ALA A 103 13.71 -4.95 -20.44
C ALA A 103 14.49 -4.37 -21.64
N PRO A 104 15.82 -4.08 -21.50
CA PRO A 104 16.63 -3.50 -22.57
C PRO A 104 16.69 -4.33 -23.85
N ASP A 105 16.39 -5.60 -23.80
CA ASP A 105 16.31 -6.52 -24.94
C ASP A 105 14.91 -6.60 -25.60
N GLY A 106 13.99 -5.73 -25.18
CA GLY A 106 12.63 -5.64 -25.68
C GLY A 106 11.66 -6.69 -25.12
N ARG A 107 12.07 -7.49 -24.15
CA ARG A 107 11.15 -8.40 -23.44
C ARG A 107 10.26 -7.62 -22.48
N HIS A 108 9.01 -8.06 -22.38
CA HIS A 108 8.06 -7.58 -21.39
C HIS A 108 7.96 -8.57 -20.23
N ILE A 109 8.17 -8.09 -18.99
CA ILE A 109 8.23 -8.91 -17.78
C ILE A 109 7.04 -8.60 -16.89
N ASP A 110 6.18 -9.59 -16.68
CA ASP A 110 5.14 -9.57 -15.66
C ASP A 110 5.73 -10.06 -14.33
N GLN A 111 6.10 -9.11 -13.44
CA GLN A 111 6.71 -9.42 -12.17
C GLN A 111 5.75 -10.14 -11.21
N ILE A 112 4.45 -9.81 -11.23
CA ILE A 112 3.43 -10.45 -10.37
C ILE A 112 3.24 -11.90 -10.77
N LYS A 113 3.09 -12.19 -12.07
CA LYS A 113 3.00 -13.56 -12.58
C LYS A 113 4.26 -14.35 -12.24
N GLY A 114 5.42 -13.77 -12.50
CA GLY A 114 6.72 -14.39 -12.20
C GLY A 114 6.91 -14.68 -10.70
N LEU A 115 6.44 -13.78 -9.83
CA LEU A 115 6.44 -13.98 -8.38
C LEU A 115 5.57 -15.19 -7.98
N ILE A 116 4.33 -15.26 -8.47
CA ILE A 116 3.39 -16.36 -8.17
C ILE A 116 3.97 -17.70 -8.64
N GLU A 117 4.51 -17.75 -9.87
CA GLU A 117 5.17 -18.94 -10.42
C GLU A 117 6.38 -19.35 -9.57
N LEU A 118 7.17 -18.38 -9.10
CA LEU A 118 8.34 -18.63 -8.27
C LEU A 118 7.94 -19.17 -6.88
N ILE A 119 6.94 -18.58 -6.23
CA ILE A 119 6.42 -19.05 -4.93
C ILE A 119 5.92 -20.50 -5.05
N LYS A 120 5.15 -20.82 -6.10
CA LYS A 120 4.62 -22.17 -6.33
C LYS A 120 5.73 -23.19 -6.62
N ARG A 121 6.77 -22.81 -7.36
CA ARG A 121 7.86 -23.70 -7.78
C ARG A 121 8.96 -23.85 -6.73
N ASP A 122 9.35 -22.76 -6.09
CA ASP A 122 10.46 -22.67 -5.13
C ASP A 122 10.09 -21.71 -3.99
N PRO A 123 9.25 -22.15 -3.03
CA PRO A 123 8.80 -21.30 -1.94
C PRO A 123 9.94 -20.81 -1.04
N GLY A 124 11.07 -21.52 -0.99
CA GLY A 124 12.27 -21.13 -0.23
C GLY A 124 13.14 -20.09 -0.91
N SER A 125 12.81 -19.65 -2.11
CA SER A 125 13.59 -18.66 -2.86
C SER A 125 13.65 -17.32 -2.13
N ARG A 126 14.85 -16.71 -2.12
CA ARG A 126 15.07 -15.36 -1.60
C ARG A 126 14.96 -14.28 -2.68
N ARG A 127 14.54 -14.66 -3.91
CA ARG A 127 14.40 -13.78 -5.08
C ARG A 127 12.95 -13.36 -5.33
N GLN A 128 12.09 -13.54 -4.36
CA GLN A 128 10.66 -13.20 -4.41
C GLN A 128 10.47 -11.70 -4.21
N ILE A 129 10.85 -10.88 -5.18
CA ILE A 129 10.82 -9.42 -5.14
C ILE A 129 10.03 -8.89 -6.34
N VAL A 130 9.23 -7.84 -6.11
CA VAL A 130 8.57 -7.01 -7.13
C VAL A 130 8.95 -5.56 -6.88
N THR A 131 9.36 -4.84 -7.91
CA THR A 131 9.75 -3.44 -7.82
C THR A 131 8.93 -2.55 -8.75
N ALA A 132 8.56 -1.38 -8.26
CA ALA A 132 8.00 -0.30 -9.08
C ALA A 132 9.06 0.79 -9.38
N TRP A 133 10.21 0.73 -8.73
CA TRP A 133 11.28 1.71 -8.90
C TRP A 133 12.13 1.36 -10.12
N ASN A 134 11.91 2.10 -11.22
CA ASN A 134 12.65 1.95 -12.47
C ASN A 134 13.40 3.26 -12.78
N PRO A 135 14.71 3.35 -12.48
CA PRO A 135 15.46 4.59 -12.68
C PRO A 135 15.46 5.10 -14.13
N GLY A 136 15.27 4.20 -15.10
CA GLY A 136 15.23 4.58 -16.51
C GLY A 136 13.93 5.28 -16.95
N GLU A 137 12.86 5.20 -16.14
CA GLU A 137 11.54 5.73 -16.49
C GLU A 137 10.99 6.74 -15.45
N LEU A 138 11.74 7.07 -14.41
CA LEU A 138 11.26 7.98 -13.34
C LEU A 138 10.80 9.34 -13.87
N GLU A 139 11.50 9.88 -14.86
CA GLU A 139 11.17 11.20 -15.45
C GLU A 139 9.89 11.18 -16.29
N ALA A 140 9.47 9.99 -16.74
CA ALA A 140 8.22 9.81 -17.47
C ALA A 140 7.01 9.55 -16.55
N MET A 141 7.24 9.39 -15.26
CA MET A 141 6.18 9.15 -14.27
C MET A 141 5.64 10.47 -13.73
N ALA A 142 4.32 10.65 -13.68
CA ALA A 142 3.69 11.80 -13.05
C ALA A 142 4.06 11.91 -11.56
N LEU A 143 4.27 10.77 -10.90
CA LEU A 143 4.74 10.69 -9.52
C LEU A 143 5.68 9.48 -9.36
N ALA A 144 6.92 9.73 -8.95
CA ALA A 144 7.87 8.67 -8.64
C ALA A 144 7.34 7.76 -7.50
N PRO A 145 7.42 6.42 -7.63
CA PRO A 145 6.81 5.48 -6.69
C PRO A 145 7.26 5.71 -5.24
N CYS A 146 6.32 5.97 -4.34
CA CYS A 146 6.58 6.08 -2.90
C CYS A 146 6.85 4.71 -2.29
N HIS A 147 6.00 3.71 -2.57
CA HIS A 147 6.21 2.31 -2.22
C HIS A 147 6.98 1.61 -3.34
N CYS A 148 8.31 1.52 -3.15
CA CYS A 148 9.26 1.22 -4.21
C CYS A 148 9.31 -0.25 -4.59
N LEU A 149 9.30 -1.13 -3.59
CA LEU A 149 9.39 -2.58 -3.78
C LEU A 149 8.75 -3.33 -2.62
N PHE A 150 8.37 -4.56 -2.89
CA PHE A 150 8.06 -5.52 -1.84
C PHE A 150 8.76 -6.85 -2.08
N GLN A 151 9.00 -7.57 -0.99
CA GLN A 151 9.56 -8.91 -0.98
C GLN A 151 8.62 -9.85 -0.24
N THR A 152 8.48 -11.08 -0.74
CA THR A 152 7.76 -12.12 -0.03
C THR A 152 8.70 -13.21 0.51
N GLN A 153 8.21 -13.96 1.49
CA GLN A 153 8.87 -15.10 2.08
C GLN A 153 7.82 -16.14 2.49
N VAL A 154 8.03 -17.37 2.14
CA VAL A 154 7.20 -18.47 2.65
C VAL A 154 7.89 -19.12 3.85
N ALA A 155 7.19 -19.20 4.97
CA ALA A 155 7.65 -19.85 6.18
C ALA A 155 6.49 -20.55 6.90
N ALA A 156 6.67 -21.83 7.28
CA ALA A 156 5.66 -22.63 7.98
C ALA A 156 4.26 -22.61 7.32
N GLY A 157 4.20 -22.67 5.98
CA GLY A 157 2.95 -22.65 5.22
C GLY A 157 2.28 -21.27 5.12
N ARG A 158 2.93 -20.21 5.60
CA ARG A 158 2.42 -18.83 5.59
C ARG A 158 3.24 -17.96 4.66
N LEU A 159 2.58 -17.05 3.95
CA LEU A 159 3.20 -16.03 3.09
C LEU A 159 3.38 -14.73 3.87
N ASN A 160 4.63 -14.36 4.13
CA ASN A 160 5.01 -13.06 4.67
C ASN A 160 5.26 -12.08 3.52
N LEU A 161 5.00 -10.79 3.74
CA LEU A 161 5.32 -9.73 2.79
C LEU A 161 5.97 -8.55 3.51
N GLN A 162 7.07 -8.04 2.98
CA GLN A 162 7.70 -6.80 3.43
C GLN A 162 7.65 -5.76 2.34
N LEU A 163 7.08 -4.60 2.64
CA LEU A 163 7.09 -3.41 1.80
C LEU A 163 8.23 -2.48 2.22
N TYR A 164 8.95 -1.91 1.23
CA TYR A 164 9.78 -0.72 1.43
C TYR A 164 9.13 0.50 0.77
N GLN A 165 8.84 1.52 1.58
CA GLN A 165 8.26 2.80 1.18
C GLN A 165 9.27 3.92 1.44
N ARG A 166 9.83 4.54 0.37
CA ARG A 166 10.88 5.57 0.47
C ARG A 166 10.41 6.89 1.06
N SER A 167 9.14 7.24 0.83
CA SER A 167 8.50 8.48 1.26
C SER A 167 7.11 8.15 1.76
N ALA A 168 6.81 8.52 3.00
CA ALA A 168 5.66 8.02 3.73
C ALA A 168 4.92 9.15 4.45
N ASP A 169 3.90 9.74 3.78
CA ASP A 169 2.89 10.55 4.46
C ASP A 169 2.18 9.69 5.49
N PHE A 170 2.55 9.88 6.75
CA PHE A 170 2.15 8.98 7.82
C PHE A 170 0.69 9.13 8.20
N PHE A 171 0.09 10.30 7.96
CA PHE A 171 -1.31 10.53 8.33
C PHE A 171 -2.30 10.07 7.25
N LEU A 172 -2.10 10.46 5.98
CA LEU A 172 -3.02 10.13 4.89
C LEU A 172 -2.60 8.86 4.13
N GLY A 173 -1.34 8.78 3.69
CA GLY A 173 -0.86 7.74 2.78
C GLY A 173 -0.61 6.39 3.45
N VAL A 174 0.16 6.36 4.54
CA VAL A 174 0.59 5.09 5.18
C VAL A 174 -0.58 4.17 5.57
N PRO A 175 -1.70 4.66 6.12
CA PRO A 175 -2.85 3.78 6.40
C PRO A 175 -3.42 3.08 5.17
N PHE A 176 -3.45 3.76 4.02
CA PHE A 176 -3.85 3.18 2.74
C PHE A 176 -2.86 2.11 2.29
N ASN A 177 -1.55 2.41 2.36
CA ASN A 177 -0.51 1.47 1.95
C ASN A 177 -0.47 0.23 2.84
N ILE A 178 -0.64 0.35 4.17
CA ILE A 178 -0.74 -0.79 5.07
C ILE A 178 -1.90 -1.71 4.65
N ALA A 179 -3.09 -1.16 4.46
CA ALA A 179 -4.27 -1.93 4.09
C ALA A 179 -4.14 -2.55 2.68
N SER A 180 -3.60 -1.79 1.70
CA SER A 180 -3.37 -2.26 0.34
C SER A 180 -2.42 -3.46 0.29
N TYR A 181 -1.26 -3.38 0.95
CA TYR A 181 -0.29 -4.48 0.93
C TYR A 181 -0.67 -5.65 1.84
N ALA A 182 -1.41 -5.42 2.91
CA ALA A 182 -2.04 -6.50 3.66
C ALA A 182 -3.05 -7.26 2.78
N LEU A 183 -3.89 -6.55 2.00
CA LEU A 183 -4.80 -7.16 1.04
C LEU A 183 -4.06 -7.94 -0.04
N LEU A 184 -3.00 -7.36 -0.62
CA LEU A 184 -2.15 -8.04 -1.59
C LEU A 184 -1.54 -9.33 -1.00
N THR A 185 -1.13 -9.31 0.27
CA THR A 185 -0.61 -10.50 0.95
C THR A 185 -1.67 -11.61 1.03
N HIS A 186 -2.92 -11.28 1.37
CA HIS A 186 -4.03 -12.24 1.37
C HIS A 186 -4.32 -12.80 -0.02
N MET A 187 -4.31 -11.94 -1.06
CA MET A 187 -4.55 -12.36 -2.45
C MET A 187 -3.46 -13.30 -2.96
N LEU A 188 -2.18 -12.96 -2.75
CA LEU A 188 -1.04 -13.78 -3.15
C LEU A 188 -1.00 -15.11 -2.37
N ALA A 189 -1.28 -15.09 -1.06
CA ALA A 189 -1.33 -16.30 -0.24
C ALA A 189 -2.40 -17.26 -0.79
N ARG A 190 -3.62 -16.79 -1.04
CA ARG A 190 -4.70 -17.59 -1.64
C ARG A 190 -4.32 -18.15 -3.00
N GLU A 191 -3.78 -17.31 -3.89
CA GLU A 191 -3.33 -17.74 -5.23
C GLU A 191 -2.29 -18.86 -5.19
N CYS A 192 -1.45 -18.85 -4.15
CA CYS A 192 -0.38 -19.82 -3.97
C CYS A 192 -0.75 -21.01 -3.05
N GLY A 193 -2.00 -21.07 -2.54
CA GLY A 193 -2.42 -22.14 -1.60
C GLY A 193 -1.74 -22.04 -0.24
N LEU A 194 -1.43 -20.84 0.22
CA LEU A 194 -0.78 -20.53 1.49
C LEU A 194 -1.71 -19.75 2.42
N GLU A 195 -1.40 -19.76 3.72
CA GLU A 195 -2.05 -18.85 4.67
C GLU A 195 -1.36 -17.47 4.68
N PRO A 196 -2.08 -16.37 4.92
CA PRO A 196 -1.47 -15.07 5.11
C PRO A 196 -0.60 -15.05 6.38
N GLY A 197 0.60 -14.51 6.25
CA GLY A 197 1.61 -14.46 7.32
C GLY A 197 1.70 -13.09 7.98
N VAL A 198 2.94 -12.61 8.13
CA VAL A 198 3.24 -11.29 8.70
C VAL A 198 3.42 -10.29 7.56
N PHE A 199 2.67 -9.19 7.62
CA PHE A 199 2.96 -8.01 6.82
C PHE A 199 3.93 -7.11 7.57
N VAL A 200 5.03 -6.72 6.91
CA VAL A 200 6.05 -5.80 7.44
C VAL A 200 6.06 -4.55 6.60
N TRP A 201 5.75 -3.43 7.19
CA TRP A 201 5.90 -2.12 6.57
C TRP A 201 7.24 -1.51 6.99
N THR A 202 8.05 -1.06 6.04
CA THR A 202 9.33 -0.38 6.26
C THR A 202 9.31 0.96 5.54
N GLY A 203 9.47 2.04 6.30
CA GLY A 203 9.54 3.41 5.79
C GLY A 203 10.96 3.96 5.77
N GLY A 204 11.33 4.68 4.72
CA GLY A 204 12.54 5.49 4.62
C GLY A 204 12.32 6.85 5.29
N ASP A 205 11.89 7.86 4.54
CA ASP A 205 11.44 9.15 5.10
C ASP A 205 9.99 9.00 5.56
N VAL A 206 9.79 9.01 6.88
CA VAL A 206 8.48 8.81 7.53
C VAL A 206 8.07 10.12 8.17
N HIS A 207 7.05 10.79 7.60
CA HIS A 207 6.76 12.15 7.97
C HIS A 207 5.28 12.43 8.22
N LEU A 208 5.04 13.40 9.08
CA LEU A 208 3.78 14.12 9.23
C LEU A 208 3.93 15.51 8.63
N TYR A 209 3.03 15.88 7.72
CA TYR A 209 2.98 17.27 7.25
C TYR A 209 2.61 18.22 8.39
N ALA A 210 3.14 19.46 8.36
CA ALA A 210 2.91 20.44 9.41
C ALA A 210 1.42 20.75 9.61
N ASN A 211 0.62 20.70 8.54
CA ASN A 211 -0.83 20.88 8.56
C ASN A 211 -1.62 19.63 8.99
N HIS A 212 -0.94 18.53 9.37
CA HIS A 212 -1.56 17.30 9.91
C HIS A 212 -1.29 17.09 11.41
N LEU A 213 -0.51 17.96 12.06
CA LEU A 213 -0.08 17.72 13.45
C LEU A 213 -1.24 17.69 14.44
N ASP A 214 -2.26 18.54 14.27
CA ASP A 214 -3.44 18.57 15.14
C ASP A 214 -4.32 17.34 14.92
N GLN A 215 -4.50 16.89 13.67
CA GLN A 215 -5.21 15.67 13.33
C GLN A 215 -4.49 14.42 13.89
N ALA A 216 -3.15 14.40 13.87
CA ALA A 216 -2.38 13.33 14.48
C ALA A 216 -2.59 13.28 16.00
N ARG A 217 -2.58 14.43 16.69
CA ARG A 217 -2.88 14.53 18.14
C ARG A 217 -4.31 14.07 18.45
N GLU A 218 -5.29 14.48 17.62
CA GLU A 218 -6.67 14.01 17.75
C GLU A 218 -6.75 12.49 17.61
N GLN A 219 -6.07 11.91 16.62
CA GLN A 219 -6.08 10.46 16.41
C GLN A 219 -5.40 9.70 17.55
N LEU A 220 -4.32 10.23 18.12
CA LEU A 220 -3.61 9.65 19.27
C LEU A 220 -4.43 9.65 20.57
N ALA A 221 -5.37 10.59 20.71
CA ALA A 221 -6.31 10.63 21.83
C ALA A 221 -7.42 9.56 21.75
N ARG A 222 -7.47 8.77 20.66
CA ARG A 222 -8.49 7.75 20.43
C ARG A 222 -7.94 6.35 20.70
N ASP A 223 -8.69 5.55 21.47
CA ASP A 223 -8.35 4.15 21.70
C ASP A 223 -8.64 3.29 20.46
N PRO A 224 -7.70 2.42 20.04
CA PRO A 224 -7.94 1.49 18.96
C PRO A 224 -8.95 0.42 19.38
N ARG A 225 -9.88 0.08 18.46
CA ARG A 225 -10.85 -1.00 18.60
C ARG A 225 -10.28 -2.30 18.00
N PRO A 226 -10.93 -3.45 18.23
CA PRO A 226 -10.54 -4.72 17.60
C PRO A 226 -10.39 -4.60 16.09
N LEU A 227 -9.45 -5.36 15.53
CA LEU A 227 -9.25 -5.42 14.09
C LEU A 227 -10.42 -6.14 13.41
N PRO A 228 -10.83 -5.71 12.19
CA PRO A 228 -11.82 -6.43 11.42
C PRO A 228 -11.25 -7.72 10.82
N THR A 229 -12.16 -8.60 10.41
CA THR A 229 -11.82 -9.79 9.62
C THR A 229 -12.07 -9.51 8.15
N LEU A 230 -11.07 -9.77 7.29
CA LEU A 230 -11.22 -9.69 5.85
C LEU A 230 -11.99 -10.90 5.33
N MET A 231 -13.06 -10.62 4.61
CA MET A 231 -13.83 -11.62 3.85
C MET A 231 -13.48 -11.49 2.37
N MET A 232 -12.96 -12.56 1.79
CA MET A 232 -12.68 -12.65 0.35
C MET A 232 -13.55 -13.74 -0.25
N LYS A 233 -14.35 -13.41 -1.27
CA LYS A 233 -15.11 -14.42 -2.00
C LYS A 233 -14.18 -15.40 -2.70
N ASP A 234 -14.52 -16.68 -2.61
CA ASP A 234 -13.87 -17.72 -3.38
C ASP A 234 -14.64 -17.93 -4.70
N ARG A 235 -14.00 -17.55 -5.80
CA ARG A 235 -14.55 -17.77 -7.14
C ARG A 235 -13.66 -18.69 -7.99
N GLY A 236 -12.63 -19.30 -7.39
CA GLY A 236 -11.65 -20.12 -8.12
C GLY A 236 -10.88 -19.36 -9.18
N GLN A 237 -10.74 -18.04 -9.03
CA GLN A 237 -10.09 -17.16 -10.01
C GLN A 237 -8.64 -16.91 -9.65
N ALA A 238 -7.84 -16.65 -10.70
CA ALA A 238 -6.52 -16.08 -10.54
C ALA A 238 -6.57 -14.66 -9.95
N ILE A 239 -5.44 -14.16 -9.47
CA ILE A 239 -5.31 -12.82 -8.85
C ILE A 239 -5.89 -11.70 -9.73
N ASP A 240 -5.86 -11.86 -11.05
CA ASP A 240 -6.38 -10.89 -12.03
C ASP A 240 -7.92 -10.88 -12.15
N GLY A 241 -8.60 -11.86 -11.57
CA GLY A 241 -10.06 -12.03 -11.70
C GLY A 241 -10.89 -11.39 -10.60
N TYR A 242 -10.27 -10.77 -9.60
CA TYR A 242 -10.99 -10.14 -8.49
C TYR A 242 -11.64 -8.81 -8.90
N GLU A 243 -12.83 -8.57 -8.34
CA GLU A 243 -13.55 -7.32 -8.40
C GLU A 243 -13.69 -6.72 -6.97
N ALA A 244 -13.98 -5.43 -6.88
CA ALA A 244 -14.05 -4.75 -5.58
C ALA A 244 -15.11 -5.36 -4.64
N GLU A 245 -16.18 -5.92 -5.20
CA GLU A 245 -17.30 -6.56 -4.51
C GLU A 245 -16.98 -7.97 -3.97
N ASP A 246 -15.77 -8.48 -4.25
CA ASP A 246 -15.28 -9.75 -3.71
C ASP A 246 -14.66 -9.61 -2.32
N PHE A 247 -14.49 -8.37 -1.87
CA PHE A 247 -13.89 -8.04 -0.58
C PHE A 247 -14.88 -7.33 0.33
N ALA A 248 -14.97 -7.79 1.56
CA ALA A 248 -15.77 -7.18 2.61
C ALA A 248 -15.07 -7.32 3.96
N PHE A 249 -15.54 -6.58 4.96
CA PHE A 249 -15.09 -6.74 6.34
C PHE A 249 -16.23 -7.13 7.25
N GLU A 250 -15.96 -8.09 8.12
CA GLU A 250 -16.75 -8.32 9.33
C GLU A 250 -16.17 -7.54 10.49
N ALA A 251 -17.04 -7.01 11.35
CA ALA A 251 -16.70 -6.31 12.58
C ALA A 251 -15.81 -5.05 12.39
N TYR A 252 -15.86 -4.38 11.23
CA TYR A 252 -15.19 -3.08 11.09
C TYR A 252 -16.02 -1.97 11.74
N ASP A 253 -15.61 -1.57 12.95
CA ASP A 253 -16.25 -0.52 13.75
C ASP A 253 -15.26 0.61 14.04
N PRO A 254 -14.91 1.46 13.04
CA PRO A 254 -13.98 2.54 13.23
C PRO A 254 -14.62 3.76 13.90
N LEU A 255 -13.79 4.54 14.59
CA LEU A 255 -14.15 5.90 14.99
C LEU A 255 -14.30 6.81 13.75
N PRO A 256 -15.01 7.94 13.86
CA PRO A 256 -15.25 8.84 12.73
C PRO A 256 -13.98 9.24 11.97
N HIS A 257 -14.14 9.53 10.69
CA HIS A 257 -13.07 10.06 9.85
C HIS A 257 -12.49 11.35 10.45
N ILE A 258 -11.19 11.56 10.30
CA ILE A 258 -10.50 12.82 10.59
C ILE A 258 -10.05 13.39 9.24
N ALA A 259 -10.62 14.52 8.85
CA ALA A 259 -10.27 15.19 7.61
C ALA A 259 -8.91 15.89 7.73
N ALA A 260 -8.12 15.81 6.67
CA ALA A 260 -6.85 16.54 6.55
C ALA A 260 -6.63 16.99 5.10
N PRO A 261 -6.00 18.13 4.85
CA PRO A 261 -5.69 18.60 3.51
C PRO A 261 -4.60 17.74 2.88
N VAL A 262 -4.68 17.49 1.58
CA VAL A 262 -3.60 16.84 0.82
C VAL A 262 -2.49 17.87 0.58
N ALA A 263 -1.23 17.51 0.81
CA ALA A 263 -0.07 18.33 0.44
C ALA A 263 0.35 17.96 -0.99
N ILE A 264 0.33 18.92 -1.90
CA ILE A 264 0.56 18.75 -3.36
C ILE A 264 1.87 19.41 -3.76
#